data_5176940e476b1c74bf47b81f87e58164
#
_entry.id   5176940e476b1c74bf47b81f87e58164
#
_cell.length_a   1.000
_cell.length_b   1.000
_cell.length_c   1.000
_cell.angle_alpha   90.00
_cell.angle_beta   90.00
_cell.angle_gamma   90.00
#
_symmetry.space_group_name_H-M   'P 1'
#
loop_
_entity.id
_entity.type
_entity.pdbx_description
1 polymer ?
#
loop_
_entity_poly.entity_id
_entity_poly.type
_entity_poly.pdbx_seq_one_letter_code
_entity_poly.pdbx_strand_id
1 'polypeptide(L)'
;MSPRFPLATSSWDQAEYDALNRVIESGVFSMGTEVQCFEQAFAALVGSRFAVMVNSGSSANLLMTAALFFTSNPALKLSRGDEIIVPAVSWATTYTPLTQYGLRLKFVDTDLETLNYDLGALESAISEKTRALMVVNLLGNPNDFDTLRALTEPRGIVMLEDNCESLGATFAGKQTGTFGTVGSFSSFFSHHISTMEGGIVVTDDEEIHHIMLSLRAHGWTRNLPKFNRLTGEKRDDPFEESFRFVLPGYNLRPLEMAGAVGREQLKKLPQLIAGRRANGALYQSRLANHPRFMIQREIGESSWFGFSLLLRPDKGESRADFIRELTVAGFECRPVVAGNFARSEVMRYIDHEIHGTLANADFIDSHGLFVGNHHDPITPAIEALAAL
;
A
#
# COMPACT_ATOMS: atom_id res chain seq x y z
N MET A 1 13.29 -18.28 21.10
CA MET A 1 14.23 -18.51 20.00
C MET A 1 13.71 -17.71 18.80
N SER A 2 14.58 -17.12 18.02
CA SER A 2 14.17 -16.45 16.78
C SER A 2 13.58 -17.51 15.82
N PRO A 3 12.53 -17.18 15.03
CA PRO A 3 11.95 -18.12 14.07
C PRO A 3 13.00 -18.51 13.02
N ARG A 4 12.95 -19.76 12.58
CA ARG A 4 13.84 -20.26 11.51
C ARG A 4 13.47 -19.62 10.16
N PHE A 5 12.18 -19.39 9.96
CA PHE A 5 11.60 -18.79 8.77
C PHE A 5 10.82 -17.51 9.18
N PRO A 6 11.50 -16.36 9.30
CA PRO A 6 10.88 -15.11 9.72
C PRO A 6 9.98 -14.52 8.64
N LEU A 7 9.09 -13.60 9.03
CA LEU A 7 8.24 -12.88 8.08
C LEU A 7 9.03 -11.93 7.18
N ALA A 8 10.12 -11.36 7.69
CA ALA A 8 10.94 -10.40 6.96
C ALA A 8 12.41 -10.53 7.34
N THR A 9 13.27 -10.07 6.44
CA THR A 9 14.72 -9.93 6.65
C THR A 9 15.16 -8.53 6.29
N SER A 10 16.33 -8.12 6.78
CA SER A 10 16.92 -6.82 6.43
C SER A 10 17.45 -6.85 4.98
N SER A 11 17.16 -5.80 4.21
CA SER A 11 17.75 -5.52 2.90
C SER A 11 18.95 -4.56 2.98
N TRP A 12 19.31 -4.16 4.21
CA TRP A 12 20.39 -3.21 4.44
C TRP A 12 21.76 -3.85 4.38
N ASP A 13 22.71 -3.10 3.85
CA ASP A 13 24.15 -3.36 3.93
C ASP A 13 24.89 -2.08 4.34
N GLN A 14 26.19 -1.98 4.08
CA GLN A 14 27.00 -0.83 4.47
C GLN A 14 26.53 0.48 3.82
N ALA A 15 25.88 0.43 2.64
CA ALA A 15 25.46 1.63 1.92
C ALA A 15 24.39 2.44 2.70
N GLU A 16 23.45 1.77 3.39
CA GLU A 16 22.46 2.44 4.22
C GLU A 16 23.09 3.08 5.46
N TYR A 17 24.04 2.40 6.11
CA TYR A 17 24.77 2.96 7.25
C TYR A 17 25.63 4.17 6.83
N ASP A 18 26.27 4.12 5.68
CA ASP A 18 27.04 5.24 5.12
C ASP A 18 26.10 6.42 4.77
N ALA A 19 24.91 6.13 4.25
CA ALA A 19 23.90 7.15 3.98
C ALA A 19 23.45 7.87 5.26
N LEU A 20 23.20 7.12 6.34
CA LEU A 20 22.87 7.69 7.65
C LEU A 20 24.02 8.57 8.18
N ASN A 21 25.27 8.11 8.10
CA ASN A 21 26.43 8.87 8.55
C ASN A 21 26.59 10.19 7.77
N ARG A 22 26.37 10.20 6.45
CA ARG A 22 26.38 11.43 5.65
C ARG A 22 25.35 12.45 6.16
N VAL A 23 24.15 12.00 6.54
CA VAL A 23 23.11 12.89 7.08
C VAL A 23 23.51 13.40 8.47
N ILE A 24 24.07 12.54 9.33
CA ILE A 24 24.56 12.94 10.67
C ILE A 24 25.64 14.02 10.54
N GLU A 25 26.62 13.82 9.65
CA GLU A 25 27.71 14.76 9.40
C GLU A 25 27.22 16.10 8.81
N SER A 26 26.15 16.08 8.00
CA SER A 26 25.55 17.28 7.44
C SER A 26 24.83 18.16 8.47
N GLY A 27 24.38 17.58 9.59
CA GLY A 27 23.57 18.26 10.61
C GLY A 27 22.14 18.62 10.16
N VAL A 28 21.71 18.20 8.95
CA VAL A 28 20.36 18.45 8.42
C VAL A 28 19.52 17.20 8.64
N PHE A 29 18.68 17.19 9.67
CA PHE A 29 17.89 16.02 10.07
C PHE A 29 16.44 16.06 9.60
N SER A 30 15.88 17.25 9.43
CA SER A 30 14.53 17.42 8.88
C SER A 30 14.59 17.34 7.35
N MET A 31 13.46 17.00 6.76
CA MET A 31 13.26 16.86 5.33
C MET A 31 14.00 17.93 4.50
N GLY A 32 14.87 17.51 3.60
CA GLY A 32 15.73 18.35 2.76
C GLY A 32 16.05 17.69 1.42
N THR A 33 17.32 17.79 1.00
CA THR A 33 17.80 17.38 -0.33
C THR A 33 17.73 15.86 -0.54
N GLU A 34 18.04 15.05 0.48
CA GLU A 34 18.00 13.58 0.35
C GLU A 34 16.55 13.11 0.11
N VAL A 35 15.59 13.68 0.84
CA VAL A 35 14.16 13.39 0.61
C VAL A 35 13.74 13.83 -0.79
N GLN A 36 14.12 15.01 -1.24
CA GLN A 36 13.79 15.49 -2.59
C GLN A 36 14.36 14.59 -3.68
N CYS A 37 15.63 14.19 -3.55
CA CYS A 37 16.26 13.27 -4.50
C CYS A 37 15.59 11.90 -4.49
N PHE A 38 15.20 11.40 -3.32
CA PHE A 38 14.44 10.15 -3.20
C PHE A 38 13.09 10.23 -3.91
N GLU A 39 12.32 11.31 -3.69
CA GLU A 39 11.02 11.53 -4.35
C GLU A 39 11.15 11.51 -5.87
N GLN A 40 12.13 12.23 -6.42
CA GLN A 40 12.39 12.26 -7.86
C GLN A 40 12.77 10.88 -8.42
N ALA A 41 13.67 10.17 -7.72
CA ALA A 41 14.10 8.84 -8.13
C ALA A 41 12.95 7.81 -8.04
N PHE A 42 12.12 7.91 -6.99
CA PHE A 42 10.96 7.03 -6.81
C PHE A 42 9.90 7.26 -7.90
N ALA A 43 9.54 8.53 -8.18
CA ALA A 43 8.61 8.87 -9.25
C ALA A 43 9.07 8.31 -10.61
N ALA A 44 10.35 8.53 -10.95
CA ALA A 44 10.94 8.01 -12.19
C ALA A 44 10.91 6.48 -12.25
N LEU A 45 11.19 5.80 -11.14
CA LEU A 45 11.21 4.34 -11.07
C LEU A 45 9.84 3.73 -11.29
N VAL A 46 8.78 4.29 -10.68
CA VAL A 46 7.42 3.74 -10.82
C VAL A 46 6.69 4.26 -12.08
N GLY A 47 7.26 5.22 -12.78
CA GLY A 47 6.67 5.81 -13.99
C GLY A 47 5.56 6.81 -13.72
N SER A 48 5.60 7.51 -12.57
CA SER A 48 4.71 8.63 -12.24
C SER A 48 5.43 9.96 -12.39
N ARG A 49 4.68 11.05 -12.61
CA ARG A 49 5.26 12.40 -12.73
C ARG A 49 5.78 12.94 -11.40
N PHE A 50 5.09 12.63 -10.30
CA PHE A 50 5.38 13.18 -8.98
C PHE A 50 5.32 12.11 -7.90
N ALA A 51 6.17 12.28 -6.89
CA ALA A 51 6.12 11.52 -5.64
C ALA A 51 6.28 12.48 -4.45
N VAL A 52 5.62 12.15 -3.34
CA VAL A 52 5.71 12.89 -2.08
C VAL A 52 5.99 11.89 -0.96
N MET A 53 7.17 11.96 -0.35
CA MET A 53 7.53 11.12 0.78
C MET A 53 6.90 11.62 2.07
N VAL A 54 6.42 10.70 2.89
CA VAL A 54 5.85 10.93 4.23
C VAL A 54 6.45 9.95 5.24
N ASN A 55 6.10 10.12 6.52
CA ASN A 55 6.70 9.36 7.62
C ASN A 55 6.19 7.93 7.81
N SER A 56 5.17 7.48 7.06
CA SER A 56 4.69 6.09 7.07
C SER A 56 3.73 5.81 5.90
N GLY A 57 3.50 4.52 5.56
CA GLY A 57 2.46 4.12 4.62
C GLY A 57 1.06 4.54 5.06
N SER A 58 0.77 4.51 6.35
CA SER A 58 -0.48 5.01 6.92
C SER A 58 -0.68 6.50 6.67
N SER A 59 0.38 7.28 6.80
CA SER A 59 0.37 8.70 6.46
C SER A 59 0.25 8.94 4.97
N ALA A 60 0.74 8.03 4.12
CA ALA A 60 0.55 8.08 2.68
C ALA A 60 -0.94 7.91 2.33
N ASN A 61 -1.63 6.93 2.92
CA ASN A 61 -3.07 6.74 2.76
C ASN A 61 -3.87 7.96 3.24
N LEU A 62 -3.46 8.58 4.36
CA LEU A 62 -4.08 9.81 4.84
C LEU A 62 -3.87 10.97 3.87
N LEU A 63 -2.65 11.16 3.40
CA LEU A 63 -2.30 12.27 2.51
C LEU A 63 -2.99 12.17 1.15
N MET A 64 -3.02 10.97 0.53
CA MET A 64 -3.72 10.78 -0.75
C MET A 64 -5.22 11.01 -0.63
N THR A 65 -5.84 10.54 0.47
CA THR A 65 -7.26 10.80 0.74
C THR A 65 -7.52 12.29 0.92
N ALA A 66 -6.74 12.94 1.80
CA ALA A 66 -6.85 14.36 2.09
C ALA A 66 -6.74 15.22 0.83
N ALA A 67 -5.81 14.90 -0.06
CA ALA A 67 -5.57 15.69 -1.27
C ALA A 67 -6.81 15.80 -2.16
N LEU A 68 -7.61 14.74 -2.26
CA LEU A 68 -8.82 14.72 -3.08
C LEU A 68 -9.97 15.58 -2.50
N PHE A 69 -9.89 15.99 -1.22
CA PHE A 69 -10.86 16.92 -0.63
C PHE A 69 -10.54 18.39 -0.95
N PHE A 70 -9.30 18.69 -1.31
CA PHE A 70 -8.85 20.07 -1.52
C PHE A 70 -8.57 20.42 -2.99
N THR A 71 -8.66 19.45 -3.92
CA THR A 71 -8.51 19.75 -5.35
C THR A 71 -9.63 20.67 -5.85
N SER A 72 -9.29 21.55 -6.78
CA SER A 72 -10.25 22.39 -7.50
C SER A 72 -10.94 21.67 -8.65
N ASN A 73 -10.41 20.50 -9.06
CA ASN A 73 -10.97 19.68 -10.13
C ASN A 73 -12.25 18.95 -9.64
N PRO A 74 -13.46 19.36 -10.11
CA PRO A 74 -14.70 18.77 -9.62
C PRO A 74 -14.86 17.28 -9.97
N ALA A 75 -14.15 16.79 -11.00
CA ALA A 75 -14.19 15.38 -11.37
C ALA A 75 -13.44 14.48 -10.36
N LEU A 76 -12.42 15.03 -9.69
CA LEU A 76 -11.59 14.30 -8.71
C LEU A 76 -11.97 14.62 -7.27
N LYS A 77 -12.69 15.73 -7.05
CA LYS A 77 -13.00 16.21 -5.70
C LYS A 77 -13.95 15.28 -4.98
N LEU A 78 -13.55 14.87 -3.78
CA LEU A 78 -14.37 14.14 -2.82
C LEU A 78 -14.94 15.08 -1.75
N SER A 79 -16.07 14.70 -1.19
CA SER A 79 -16.81 15.45 -0.17
C SER A 79 -17.26 14.52 0.96
N ARG A 80 -17.51 15.09 2.14
CA ARG A 80 -18.11 14.33 3.25
C ARG A 80 -19.45 13.74 2.83
N GLY A 81 -19.65 12.46 3.15
CA GLY A 81 -20.83 11.72 2.80
C GLY A 81 -20.78 11.01 1.44
N ASP A 82 -19.75 11.26 0.63
CA ASP A 82 -19.54 10.51 -0.61
C ASP A 82 -19.29 9.02 -0.30
N GLU A 83 -19.82 8.16 -1.16
CA GLU A 83 -19.63 6.72 -1.07
C GLU A 83 -18.30 6.32 -1.73
N ILE A 84 -17.52 5.54 -1.00
CA ILE A 84 -16.32 4.87 -1.53
C ILE A 84 -16.42 3.36 -1.33
N ILE A 85 -16.22 2.61 -2.41
CA ILE A 85 -16.11 1.15 -2.33
C ILE A 85 -14.73 0.77 -1.84
N VAL A 86 -14.67 -0.20 -0.91
CA VAL A 86 -13.45 -0.72 -0.29
C VAL A 86 -13.48 -2.24 -0.25
N PRO A 87 -12.32 -2.95 -0.38
CA PRO A 87 -12.27 -4.40 -0.22
C PRO A 87 -12.52 -4.77 1.24
N ALA A 88 -13.08 -5.95 1.50
CA ALA A 88 -13.34 -6.41 2.87
C ALA A 88 -12.06 -6.84 3.61
N VAL A 89 -11.01 -7.23 2.88
CA VAL A 89 -9.72 -7.66 3.44
C VAL A 89 -8.64 -6.64 3.09
N SER A 90 -8.14 -5.92 4.09
CA SER A 90 -6.97 -5.03 3.97
C SER A 90 -6.48 -4.62 5.36
N TRP A 91 -5.51 -3.71 5.39
CA TRP A 91 -4.98 -3.12 6.62
C TRP A 91 -5.87 -1.99 7.15
N ALA A 92 -5.89 -1.78 8.46
CA ALA A 92 -6.75 -0.78 9.11
C ALA A 92 -6.60 0.63 8.52
N THR A 93 -5.39 1.04 8.19
CA THR A 93 -5.13 2.39 7.66
C THR A 93 -5.40 2.55 6.17
N THR A 94 -5.89 1.51 5.48
CA THR A 94 -6.58 1.64 4.19
C THR A 94 -7.95 2.35 4.38
N TYR A 95 -8.65 2.06 5.48
CA TYR A 95 -10.03 2.52 5.74
C TYR A 95 -10.10 3.78 6.60
N THR A 96 -9.27 3.86 7.64
CA THR A 96 -9.42 4.91 8.67
C THR A 96 -9.26 6.34 8.14
N PRO A 97 -8.35 6.66 7.19
CA PRO A 97 -8.30 7.99 6.58
C PRO A 97 -9.58 8.37 5.84
N LEU A 98 -10.22 7.41 5.17
CA LEU A 98 -11.46 7.62 4.43
C LEU A 98 -12.57 8.07 5.39
N THR A 99 -12.69 7.38 6.53
CA THR A 99 -13.70 7.69 7.55
C THR A 99 -13.40 8.98 8.30
N GLN A 100 -12.12 9.29 8.56
CA GLN A 100 -11.71 10.56 9.18
C GLN A 100 -12.10 11.76 8.32
N TYR A 101 -12.09 11.59 6.99
CA TYR A 101 -12.58 12.58 6.04
C TYR A 101 -14.10 12.54 5.84
N GLY A 102 -14.78 11.58 6.47
CA GLY A 102 -16.24 11.47 6.46
C GLY A 102 -16.81 10.85 5.20
N LEU A 103 -16.04 10.01 4.50
CA LEU A 103 -16.55 9.14 3.45
C LEU A 103 -17.34 7.99 4.06
N ARG A 104 -18.37 7.54 3.35
CA ARG A 104 -19.14 6.35 3.68
C ARG A 104 -18.54 5.15 2.98
N LEU A 105 -18.12 4.15 3.75
CA LEU A 105 -17.50 2.95 3.21
C LEU A 105 -18.57 1.96 2.73
N LYS A 106 -18.41 1.42 1.51
CA LYS A 106 -19.14 0.26 1.03
C LYS A 106 -18.19 -0.91 0.88
N PHE A 107 -18.31 -1.89 1.77
CA PHE A 107 -17.49 -3.10 1.75
C PHE A 107 -17.98 -4.06 0.68
N VAL A 108 -17.04 -4.56 -0.12
CA VAL A 108 -17.25 -5.57 -1.17
C VAL A 108 -16.35 -6.77 -0.88
N ASP A 109 -16.86 -7.96 -1.16
CA ASP A 109 -16.16 -9.21 -0.92
C ASP A 109 -14.91 -9.36 -1.81
N THR A 110 -14.04 -10.27 -1.43
CA THR A 110 -12.80 -10.61 -2.13
C THR A 110 -12.93 -11.95 -2.84
N ASP A 111 -12.16 -12.13 -3.89
CA ASP A 111 -12.00 -13.42 -4.57
C ASP A 111 -11.02 -14.31 -3.78
N LEU A 112 -11.38 -15.56 -3.53
CA LEU A 112 -10.56 -16.49 -2.73
C LEU A 112 -9.26 -16.92 -3.42
N GLU A 113 -9.22 -16.88 -4.75
CA GLU A 113 -8.03 -17.29 -5.49
C GLU A 113 -6.99 -16.17 -5.55
N THR A 114 -7.43 -14.94 -5.79
CA THR A 114 -6.54 -13.80 -6.00
C THR A 114 -6.33 -12.97 -4.75
N LEU A 115 -7.23 -13.06 -3.76
CA LEU A 115 -7.34 -12.22 -2.57
C LEU A 115 -7.59 -10.73 -2.87
N ASN A 116 -7.86 -10.39 -4.11
CA ASN A 116 -8.25 -9.07 -4.56
C ASN A 116 -9.79 -8.98 -4.64
N TYR A 117 -10.36 -7.93 -5.24
CA TYR A 117 -11.80 -7.81 -5.39
C TYR A 117 -12.43 -9.01 -6.10
N ASP A 118 -13.57 -9.50 -5.57
CA ASP A 118 -14.54 -10.22 -6.38
C ASP A 118 -15.15 -9.23 -7.38
N LEU A 119 -14.78 -9.37 -8.65
CA LEU A 119 -15.15 -8.42 -9.70
C LEU A 119 -16.66 -8.42 -9.99
N GLY A 120 -17.34 -9.57 -9.81
CA GLY A 120 -18.79 -9.65 -9.96
C GLY A 120 -19.53 -8.93 -8.83
N ALA A 121 -19.05 -9.11 -7.59
CA ALA A 121 -19.56 -8.38 -6.45
C ALA A 121 -19.28 -6.88 -6.57
N LEU A 122 -18.07 -6.50 -7.05
CA LEU A 122 -17.72 -5.10 -7.28
C LEU A 122 -18.62 -4.44 -8.32
N GLU A 123 -18.84 -5.08 -9.47
CA GLU A 123 -19.72 -4.55 -10.53
C GLU A 123 -21.12 -4.28 -10.00
N SER A 124 -21.68 -5.24 -9.24
CA SER A 124 -23.02 -5.12 -8.66
C SER A 124 -23.11 -4.08 -7.53
N ALA A 125 -22.00 -3.76 -6.87
CA ALA A 125 -21.94 -2.77 -5.80
C ALA A 125 -21.92 -1.32 -6.31
N ILE A 126 -21.45 -1.10 -7.53
CA ILE A 126 -21.37 0.23 -8.13
C ILE A 126 -22.78 0.80 -8.35
N SER A 127 -23.00 2.03 -7.90
CA SER A 127 -24.26 2.76 -8.03
C SER A 127 -24.00 4.21 -8.42
N GLU A 128 -25.06 4.98 -8.66
CA GLU A 128 -24.96 6.43 -8.92
C GLU A 128 -24.37 7.23 -7.74
N LYS A 129 -24.35 6.64 -6.53
CA LYS A 129 -23.76 7.25 -5.34
C LYS A 129 -22.25 7.01 -5.24
N THR A 130 -21.73 6.02 -5.96
CA THR A 130 -20.33 5.64 -5.87
C THR A 130 -19.44 6.71 -6.48
N ARG A 131 -18.64 7.39 -5.65
CA ARG A 131 -17.73 8.46 -6.07
C ARG A 131 -16.29 7.99 -6.20
N ALA A 132 -15.89 6.99 -5.42
CA ALA A 132 -14.52 6.51 -5.43
C ALA A 132 -14.44 5.00 -5.24
N LEU A 133 -13.30 4.44 -5.64
CA LEU A 133 -12.90 3.05 -5.43
C LEU A 133 -11.50 3.04 -4.81
N MET A 134 -11.35 2.37 -3.65
CA MET A 134 -10.06 2.07 -3.05
C MET A 134 -9.59 0.71 -3.53
N VAL A 135 -8.55 0.66 -4.32
CA VAL A 135 -7.92 -0.58 -4.80
C VAL A 135 -6.77 -0.94 -3.88
N VAL A 136 -6.72 -2.19 -3.44
CA VAL A 136 -5.58 -2.73 -2.68
C VAL A 136 -4.97 -3.87 -3.48
N ASN A 137 -3.68 -3.80 -3.77
CA ASN A 137 -2.96 -4.88 -4.44
C ASN A 137 -2.39 -5.83 -3.37
N LEU A 138 -3.25 -6.72 -2.85
CA LEU A 138 -3.01 -7.45 -1.60
C LEU A 138 -1.83 -8.44 -1.72
N LEU A 139 -0.92 -8.40 -0.74
CA LEU A 139 0.28 -9.24 -0.66
C LEU A 139 1.17 -9.17 -1.93
N GLY A 140 1.13 -8.06 -2.65
CA GLY A 140 1.94 -7.87 -3.84
C GLY A 140 1.28 -8.32 -5.15
N ASN A 141 0.04 -8.80 -5.11
CA ASN A 141 -0.68 -9.31 -6.28
C ASN A 141 -1.50 -8.18 -6.94
N PRO A 142 -1.25 -7.84 -8.21
CA PRO A 142 -2.04 -6.82 -8.91
C PRO A 142 -3.53 -7.17 -8.99
N ASN A 143 -4.40 -6.17 -9.00
CA ASN A 143 -5.77 -6.33 -9.45
C ASN A 143 -5.85 -6.43 -10.99
N ASP A 144 -6.97 -6.89 -11.50
CA ASP A 144 -7.29 -6.80 -12.93
C ASP A 144 -7.69 -5.35 -13.28
N PHE A 145 -6.69 -4.54 -13.60
CA PHE A 145 -6.89 -3.12 -13.89
C PHE A 145 -7.66 -2.85 -15.17
N ASP A 146 -7.68 -3.76 -16.13
CA ASP A 146 -8.49 -3.60 -17.34
C ASP A 146 -9.98 -3.65 -16.97
N THR A 147 -10.39 -4.62 -16.16
CA THR A 147 -11.77 -4.72 -15.64
C THR A 147 -12.10 -3.54 -14.71
N LEU A 148 -11.20 -3.18 -13.78
CA LEU A 148 -11.45 -2.04 -12.87
C LEU A 148 -11.66 -0.73 -13.63
N ARG A 149 -10.85 -0.45 -14.65
CA ARG A 149 -10.98 0.74 -15.48
C ARG A 149 -12.25 0.73 -16.32
N ALA A 150 -12.62 -0.41 -16.90
CA ALA A 150 -13.88 -0.56 -17.62
C ALA A 150 -15.11 -0.27 -16.74
N LEU A 151 -15.03 -0.56 -15.44
CA LEU A 151 -16.09 -0.27 -14.47
C LEU A 151 -16.09 1.18 -14.00
N THR A 152 -14.94 1.80 -13.82
CA THR A 152 -14.80 3.11 -13.15
C THR A 152 -14.77 4.30 -14.13
N GLU A 153 -14.02 4.21 -15.22
CA GLU A 153 -13.81 5.34 -16.15
C GLU A 153 -15.12 5.88 -16.76
N PRO A 154 -16.03 5.02 -17.30
CA PRO A 154 -17.28 5.51 -17.89
C PRO A 154 -18.22 6.21 -16.89
N ARG A 155 -18.00 5.96 -15.59
CA ARG A 155 -18.83 6.48 -14.49
C ARG A 155 -18.19 7.64 -13.75
N GLY A 156 -16.96 8.03 -14.12
CA GLY A 156 -16.22 9.08 -13.44
C GLY A 156 -15.89 8.75 -11.98
N ILE A 157 -15.72 7.47 -11.65
CA ILE A 157 -15.35 7.00 -10.30
C ILE A 157 -13.85 7.20 -10.12
N VAL A 158 -13.47 7.93 -9.06
CA VAL A 158 -12.07 8.22 -8.73
C VAL A 158 -11.43 6.98 -8.13
N MET A 159 -10.35 6.50 -8.72
CA MET A 159 -9.61 5.33 -8.23
C MET A 159 -8.41 5.77 -7.41
N LEU A 160 -8.33 5.27 -6.16
CA LEU A 160 -7.17 5.39 -5.26
C LEU A 160 -6.54 4.01 -5.13
N GLU A 161 -5.21 3.93 -5.08
CA GLU A 161 -4.51 2.66 -4.91
C GLU A 161 -3.71 2.63 -3.61
N ASP A 162 -4.06 1.71 -2.71
CA ASP A 162 -3.17 1.33 -1.61
C ASP A 162 -2.23 0.23 -2.10
N ASN A 163 -1.01 0.63 -2.41
CA ASN A 163 0.04 -0.23 -2.93
C ASN A 163 1.16 -0.45 -1.91
N CYS A 164 0.85 -0.33 -0.61
CA CYS A 164 1.84 -0.47 0.45
C CYS A 164 2.55 -1.83 0.43
N GLU A 165 1.87 -2.89 0.02
CA GLU A 165 2.42 -4.25 -0.07
C GLU A 165 2.89 -4.64 -1.49
N SER A 166 2.95 -3.70 -2.46
CA SER A 166 3.01 -4.09 -3.89
C SER A 166 4.00 -3.27 -4.72
N LEU A 167 5.00 -2.66 -4.07
CA LEU A 167 6.09 -2.01 -4.81
C LEU A 167 6.81 -3.05 -5.68
N GLY A 168 6.97 -2.75 -6.98
CA GLY A 168 7.54 -3.66 -7.97
C GLY A 168 6.54 -4.61 -8.62
N ALA A 169 5.28 -4.66 -8.19
CA ALA A 169 4.24 -5.41 -8.89
C ALA A 169 3.80 -4.68 -10.17
N THR A 170 3.55 -5.42 -11.25
CA THR A 170 3.14 -4.82 -12.53
C THR A 170 1.93 -5.54 -13.12
N PHE A 171 1.06 -4.77 -13.79
CA PHE A 171 -0.03 -5.28 -14.62
C PHE A 171 0.13 -4.74 -16.04
N ALA A 172 0.14 -5.60 -17.03
CA ALA A 172 0.39 -5.25 -18.43
C ALA A 172 1.67 -4.36 -18.61
N GLY A 173 2.73 -4.66 -17.84
CA GLY A 173 4.00 -3.94 -17.88
C GLY A 173 4.01 -2.57 -17.18
N LYS A 174 2.90 -2.13 -16.59
CA LYS A 174 2.80 -0.89 -15.84
C LYS A 174 2.81 -1.16 -14.32
N GLN A 175 3.57 -0.37 -13.56
CA GLN A 175 3.69 -0.47 -12.10
C GLN A 175 2.33 -0.23 -11.43
N THR A 176 1.90 -1.11 -10.51
CA THR A 176 0.74 -0.88 -9.64
C THR A 176 0.97 0.34 -8.74
N GLY A 177 -0.10 0.99 -8.31
CA GLY A 177 -0.02 2.30 -7.62
C GLY A 177 0.02 3.50 -8.57
N THR A 178 -0.01 3.26 -9.91
CA THR A 178 0.00 4.32 -10.93
C THR A 178 -1.18 4.24 -11.91
N PHE A 179 -2.11 3.31 -11.70
CA PHE A 179 -3.32 3.17 -12.52
C PHE A 179 -4.41 4.15 -12.10
N GLY A 180 -4.51 4.45 -10.81
CA GLY A 180 -5.46 5.41 -10.25
C GLY A 180 -5.00 6.86 -10.32
N THR A 181 -5.81 7.73 -9.75
CA THR A 181 -5.51 9.18 -9.63
C THR A 181 -4.34 9.42 -8.69
N VAL A 182 -4.27 8.65 -7.61
CA VAL A 182 -3.22 8.67 -6.58
C VAL A 182 -2.93 7.25 -6.13
N GLY A 183 -1.67 6.98 -5.79
CA GLY A 183 -1.26 5.70 -5.22
C GLY A 183 -0.33 5.87 -4.04
N SER A 184 -0.50 5.06 -3.01
CA SER A 184 0.34 5.06 -1.81
C SER A 184 1.27 3.86 -1.77
N PHE A 185 2.43 4.04 -1.15
CA PHE A 185 3.42 2.99 -0.91
C PHE A 185 3.96 3.09 0.51
N SER A 186 4.44 1.98 1.03
CA SER A 186 5.13 1.93 2.32
C SER A 186 6.58 1.51 2.14
N SER A 187 7.45 2.13 2.91
CA SER A 187 8.85 1.74 3.08
C SER A 187 9.17 1.39 4.53
N PHE A 188 8.18 0.83 5.25
CA PHE A 188 8.37 0.24 6.58
C PHE A 188 9.39 -0.90 6.50
N PHE A 189 10.12 -1.17 7.60
CA PHE A 189 11.30 -2.03 7.59
C PHE A 189 11.09 -3.43 6.97
N SER A 190 9.89 -3.99 7.00
CA SER A 190 9.57 -5.32 6.48
C SER A 190 9.06 -5.33 5.03
N HIS A 191 8.98 -4.16 4.38
CA HIS A 191 8.45 -4.03 3.02
C HIS A 191 9.54 -4.28 1.95
N HIS A 192 9.19 -4.03 0.68
CA HIS A 192 10.09 -4.29 -0.46
C HIS A 192 11.36 -3.45 -0.42
N ILE A 193 11.25 -2.20 0.07
CA ILE A 193 12.37 -1.35 0.47
C ILE A 193 12.17 -0.91 1.92
N SER A 194 13.23 -0.61 2.63
CA SER A 194 13.20 -0.27 4.05
C SER A 194 13.87 1.08 4.31
N THR A 195 13.08 2.06 4.77
CA THR A 195 13.58 3.34 5.28
C THR A 195 13.40 3.47 6.80
N MET A 196 13.34 2.34 7.51
CA MET A 196 12.91 2.19 8.91
C MET A 196 11.40 2.41 9.02
N GLU A 197 10.96 3.64 9.00
CA GLU A 197 9.60 4.12 8.78
C GLU A 197 9.58 5.01 7.54
N GLY A 198 8.50 4.96 6.76
CA GLY A 198 8.32 5.80 5.59
C GLY A 198 7.11 5.40 4.76
N GLY A 199 6.64 6.34 3.98
CA GLY A 199 5.61 6.14 2.97
C GLY A 199 5.78 7.12 1.82
N ILE A 200 5.17 6.81 0.70
CA ILE A 200 5.26 7.64 -0.50
C ILE A 200 3.86 7.70 -1.14
N VAL A 201 3.47 8.87 -1.63
CA VAL A 201 2.28 9.03 -2.48
C VAL A 201 2.74 9.47 -3.86
N VAL A 202 2.19 8.85 -4.90
CA VAL A 202 2.47 9.23 -6.30
C VAL A 202 1.22 9.71 -7.01
N THR A 203 1.39 10.60 -7.97
CA THR A 203 0.33 11.12 -8.84
C THR A 203 0.93 11.74 -10.11
N ASP A 204 0.13 11.78 -11.17
CA ASP A 204 0.47 12.52 -12.39
C ASP A 204 -0.16 13.93 -12.42
N ASP A 205 -1.04 14.23 -11.46
CA ASP A 205 -1.73 15.51 -11.35
C ASP A 205 -0.88 16.53 -10.56
N GLU A 206 -0.56 17.66 -11.20
CA GLU A 206 0.28 18.70 -10.61
C GLU A 206 -0.41 19.44 -9.45
N GLU A 207 -1.74 19.64 -9.52
CA GLU A 207 -2.48 20.28 -8.43
C GLU A 207 -2.50 19.41 -7.20
N ILE A 208 -2.81 18.10 -7.37
CA ILE A 208 -2.79 17.12 -6.28
C ILE A 208 -1.39 17.04 -5.66
N HIS A 209 -0.33 17.03 -6.47
CA HIS A 209 1.05 17.08 -5.98
C HIS A 209 1.29 18.32 -5.09
N HIS A 210 0.91 19.51 -5.54
CA HIS A 210 1.08 20.75 -4.77
C HIS A 210 0.24 20.75 -3.49
N ILE A 211 -0.99 20.21 -3.53
CA ILE A 211 -1.83 20.01 -2.35
C ILE A 211 -1.11 19.11 -1.34
N MET A 212 -0.56 17.97 -1.79
CA MET A 212 0.17 17.04 -0.93
C MET A 212 1.41 17.66 -0.30
N LEU A 213 2.22 18.42 -1.07
CA LEU A 213 3.39 19.13 -0.53
C LEU A 213 3.00 20.10 0.59
N SER A 214 1.87 20.81 0.45
CA SER A 214 1.35 21.72 1.46
C SER A 214 0.79 20.98 2.67
N LEU A 215 -0.11 20.00 2.45
CA LEU A 215 -0.75 19.22 3.52
C LEU A 215 0.27 18.45 4.37
N ARG A 216 1.31 17.87 3.77
CA ARG A 216 2.38 17.14 4.45
C ARG A 216 3.06 17.98 5.54
N ALA A 217 3.12 19.29 5.32
CA ALA A 217 3.85 20.23 6.17
C ALA A 217 2.96 21.41 6.56
N HIS A 218 2.06 21.19 7.51
CA HIS A 218 1.23 22.18 8.17
C HIS A 218 0.26 22.97 7.27
N GLY A 219 0.18 22.69 5.98
CA GLY A 219 -0.62 23.47 5.04
C GLY A 219 0.07 24.76 4.55
N TRP A 220 1.38 24.91 4.77
CA TRP A 220 2.12 26.10 4.33
C TRP A 220 2.58 26.03 2.87
N THR A 221 2.97 27.19 2.34
CA THR A 221 3.45 27.33 0.95
C THR A 221 4.95 27.10 0.80
N ARG A 222 5.71 26.95 1.89
CA ARG A 222 7.17 26.91 1.93
C ARG A 222 7.77 25.91 0.93
N ASN A 223 7.18 24.70 0.84
CA ASN A 223 7.67 23.63 -0.01
C ASN A 223 7.10 23.66 -1.44
N LEU A 224 6.20 24.61 -1.76
CA LEU A 224 5.68 24.77 -3.11
C LEU A 224 6.71 25.45 -4.01
N PRO A 225 6.68 25.23 -5.34
CA PRO A 225 7.43 26.03 -6.30
C PRO A 225 6.92 27.48 -6.32
N LYS A 226 7.72 28.42 -6.89
CA LYS A 226 7.33 29.85 -6.99
C LYS A 226 5.99 29.99 -7.68
N PHE A 227 5.80 29.34 -8.82
CA PHE A 227 4.52 29.23 -9.53
C PHE A 227 3.89 27.87 -9.18
N ASN A 228 2.69 27.89 -8.60
CA ASN A 228 2.03 26.69 -8.13
C ASN A 228 0.50 26.75 -8.30
N ARG A 229 -0.15 25.59 -8.26
CA ARG A 229 -1.58 25.45 -8.50
C ARG A 229 -2.48 25.90 -7.33
N LEU A 230 -1.91 26.11 -6.13
CA LEU A 230 -2.69 26.49 -4.94
C LEU A 230 -2.85 27.99 -4.80
N THR A 231 -1.81 28.76 -5.11
CA THR A 231 -1.78 30.21 -4.86
C THR A 231 -1.50 31.04 -6.10
N GLY A 232 -1.28 30.39 -7.25
CA GLY A 232 -0.74 31.01 -8.46
C GLY A 232 0.74 31.29 -8.31
N GLU A 233 1.11 32.30 -7.58
CA GLU A 233 2.50 32.71 -7.33
C GLU A 233 2.74 32.94 -5.83
N LYS A 234 3.95 32.59 -5.37
CA LYS A 234 4.43 32.96 -4.03
C LYS A 234 4.66 34.45 -3.94
N ARG A 235 4.47 35.02 -2.74
CA ARG A 235 4.81 36.42 -2.46
C ARG A 235 6.32 36.61 -2.57
N ASP A 236 6.72 37.83 -2.97
CA ASP A 236 8.14 38.16 -3.12
C ASP A 236 8.84 38.38 -1.76
N ASP A 237 8.09 38.75 -0.69
CA ASP A 237 8.64 38.85 0.64
C ASP A 237 8.83 37.47 1.28
N PRO A 238 10.08 37.00 1.52
CA PRO A 238 10.33 35.70 2.12
C PRO A 238 9.80 35.58 3.56
N PHE A 239 9.74 36.66 4.32
CA PHE A 239 9.23 36.64 5.70
C PHE A 239 7.73 36.39 5.72
N GLU A 240 6.96 37.13 4.94
CA GLU A 240 5.51 36.97 4.80
C GLU A 240 5.13 35.59 4.19
N GLU A 241 5.92 35.09 3.23
CA GLU A 241 5.67 33.78 2.59
C GLU A 241 6.00 32.60 3.52
N SER A 242 6.99 32.73 4.41
CA SER A 242 7.51 31.61 5.20
C SER A 242 6.49 30.99 6.16
N PHE A 243 5.49 31.75 6.61
CA PHE A 243 4.39 31.32 7.48
C PHE A 243 3.01 31.49 6.85
N ARG A 244 2.93 31.46 5.52
CA ARG A 244 1.67 31.51 4.79
C ARG A 244 1.05 30.11 4.75
N PHE A 245 -0.07 29.93 5.48
CA PHE A 245 -0.84 28.68 5.53
C PHE A 245 -2.04 28.80 4.59
N VAL A 246 -2.25 27.80 3.74
CA VAL A 246 -3.30 27.82 2.71
C VAL A 246 -4.22 26.60 2.77
N LEU A 247 -3.82 25.56 3.50
CA LEU A 247 -4.61 24.36 3.75
C LEU A 247 -4.52 23.95 5.23
N PRO A 248 -5.51 23.22 5.77
CA PRO A 248 -5.44 22.64 7.13
C PRO A 248 -4.56 21.38 7.12
N GLY A 249 -3.24 21.58 7.07
CA GLY A 249 -2.28 20.50 6.91
C GLY A 249 -1.87 19.81 8.20
N TYR A 250 -1.01 18.81 8.03
CA TYR A 250 -0.48 17.92 9.06
C TYR A 250 1.02 18.14 9.29
N ASN A 251 1.60 17.38 10.18
CA ASN A 251 3.03 17.12 10.21
C ASN A 251 3.30 15.65 9.86
N LEU A 252 3.34 15.35 8.56
CA LEU A 252 3.64 14.02 8.03
C LEU A 252 5.03 13.95 7.40
N ARG A 253 5.88 14.94 7.71
CA ARG A 253 7.23 15.06 7.12
C ARG A 253 8.08 13.84 7.47
N PRO A 254 8.80 13.25 6.48
CA PRO A 254 9.81 12.24 6.77
C PRO A 254 11.07 12.91 7.37
N LEU A 255 11.95 12.09 7.94
CA LEU A 255 13.31 12.51 8.28
C LEU A 255 14.20 12.50 7.02
N GLU A 256 15.20 13.36 7.00
CA GLU A 256 16.21 13.38 5.93
C GLU A 256 16.95 12.04 5.84
N MET A 257 17.20 11.40 6.98
CA MET A 257 17.79 10.06 7.07
C MET A 257 16.99 9.02 6.29
N ALA A 258 15.65 9.06 6.36
CA ALA A 258 14.81 8.12 5.64
C ALA A 258 14.90 8.33 4.10
N GLY A 259 15.05 9.57 3.64
CA GLY A 259 15.31 9.88 2.23
C GLY A 259 16.66 9.34 1.77
N ALA A 260 17.71 9.56 2.55
CA ALA A 260 19.07 9.08 2.25
C ALA A 260 19.14 7.55 2.14
N VAL A 261 18.56 6.84 3.12
CA VAL A 261 18.45 5.37 3.10
C VAL A 261 17.62 4.91 1.91
N GLY A 262 16.49 5.57 1.65
CA GLY A 262 15.60 5.24 0.54
C GLY A 262 16.29 5.28 -0.81
N ARG A 263 17.19 6.24 -1.04
CA ARG A 263 18.00 6.34 -2.28
C ARG A 263 18.89 5.11 -2.49
N GLU A 264 19.50 4.58 -1.43
CA GLU A 264 20.30 3.35 -1.53
C GLU A 264 19.41 2.13 -1.77
N GLN A 265 18.26 2.05 -1.09
CA GLN A 265 17.30 0.97 -1.26
C GLN A 265 16.69 0.92 -2.68
N LEU A 266 16.42 2.07 -3.32
CA LEU A 266 15.95 2.10 -4.72
C LEU A 266 16.93 1.48 -5.69
N LYS A 267 18.24 1.62 -5.47
CA LYS A 267 19.28 0.99 -6.32
C LYS A 267 19.21 -0.54 -6.25
N LYS A 268 18.82 -1.08 -5.09
CA LYS A 268 18.72 -2.53 -4.84
C LYS A 268 17.36 -3.12 -5.26
N LEU A 269 16.32 -2.30 -5.42
CA LEU A 269 14.94 -2.76 -5.63
C LEU A 269 14.80 -3.78 -6.77
N PRO A 270 15.40 -3.62 -7.95
CA PRO A 270 15.26 -4.61 -9.03
C PRO A 270 15.71 -6.02 -8.59
N GLN A 271 16.83 -6.12 -7.86
CA GLN A 271 17.35 -7.38 -7.34
C GLN A 271 16.45 -7.93 -6.22
N LEU A 272 15.94 -7.07 -5.31
CA LEU A 272 15.04 -7.46 -4.23
C LEU A 272 13.74 -8.06 -4.77
N ILE A 273 13.16 -7.46 -5.82
CA ILE A 273 11.95 -7.96 -6.48
C ILE A 273 12.25 -9.27 -7.23
N ALA A 274 13.37 -9.35 -7.94
CA ALA A 274 13.75 -10.57 -8.65
C ALA A 274 13.87 -11.77 -7.68
N GLY A 275 14.48 -11.59 -6.52
CA GLY A 275 14.57 -12.63 -5.49
C GLY A 275 13.19 -13.06 -4.97
N ARG A 276 12.31 -12.11 -4.65
CA ARG A 276 10.93 -12.40 -4.20
C ARG A 276 10.13 -13.15 -5.27
N ARG A 277 10.24 -12.77 -6.55
CA ARG A 277 9.59 -13.45 -7.68
C ARG A 277 10.14 -14.85 -7.90
N ALA A 278 11.45 -15.07 -7.77
CA ALA A 278 12.05 -16.40 -7.86
C ALA A 278 11.49 -17.35 -6.78
N ASN A 279 11.36 -16.85 -5.53
CA ASN A 279 10.71 -17.58 -4.45
C ASN A 279 9.22 -17.82 -4.75
N GLY A 280 8.52 -16.82 -5.30
CA GLY A 280 7.10 -16.92 -5.70
C GLY A 280 6.87 -18.00 -6.77
N ALA A 281 7.73 -18.07 -7.77
CA ALA A 281 7.66 -19.12 -8.80
C ALA A 281 7.88 -20.53 -8.20
N LEU A 282 8.84 -20.67 -7.28
CA LEU A 282 9.06 -21.94 -6.57
C LEU A 282 7.85 -22.30 -5.70
N TYR A 283 7.32 -21.33 -4.94
CA TYR A 283 6.13 -21.49 -4.10
C TYR A 283 4.93 -21.99 -4.92
N GLN A 284 4.61 -21.33 -6.03
CA GLN A 284 3.54 -21.76 -6.92
C GLN A 284 3.78 -23.16 -7.48
N SER A 285 5.00 -23.47 -7.93
CA SER A 285 5.31 -24.77 -8.52
C SER A 285 5.16 -25.94 -7.53
N ARG A 286 5.42 -25.70 -6.22
CA ARG A 286 5.37 -26.70 -5.17
C ARG A 286 3.99 -26.83 -4.53
N LEU A 287 3.23 -25.75 -4.46
CA LEU A 287 2.07 -25.66 -3.57
C LEU A 287 0.73 -25.41 -4.29
N ALA A 288 0.72 -25.17 -5.61
CA ALA A 288 -0.52 -24.88 -6.36
C ALA A 288 -1.63 -25.93 -6.14
N ASN A 289 -1.27 -27.21 -5.98
CA ASN A 289 -2.22 -28.31 -5.79
C ASN A 289 -2.08 -28.95 -4.40
N HIS A 290 -1.69 -28.16 -3.38
CA HIS A 290 -1.50 -28.71 -2.03
C HIS A 290 -2.82 -29.24 -1.46
N PRO A 291 -2.84 -30.44 -0.84
CA PRO A 291 -4.10 -31.08 -0.41
C PRO A 291 -4.74 -30.38 0.79
N ARG A 292 -4.00 -29.64 1.62
CA ARG A 292 -4.48 -29.04 2.87
C ARG A 292 -4.89 -27.58 2.75
N PHE A 293 -4.28 -26.81 1.81
CA PHE A 293 -4.54 -25.38 1.69
C PHE A 293 -4.51 -24.92 0.23
N MET A 294 -5.14 -23.79 -0.02
CA MET A 294 -5.08 -23.04 -1.26
C MET A 294 -4.04 -21.94 -1.13
N ILE A 295 -3.44 -21.55 -2.24
CA ILE A 295 -2.50 -20.45 -2.35
C ILE A 295 -3.02 -19.35 -3.27
N GLN A 296 -2.50 -18.14 -3.14
CA GLN A 296 -2.88 -17.02 -3.99
C GLN A 296 -2.50 -17.27 -5.45
N ARG A 297 -3.46 -17.07 -6.35
CA ARG A 297 -3.26 -17.07 -7.79
C ARG A 297 -2.77 -15.69 -8.24
N GLU A 298 -1.65 -15.68 -8.92
CA GLU A 298 -1.04 -14.46 -9.45
C GLU A 298 -1.86 -13.85 -10.60
N ILE A 299 -2.01 -12.51 -10.56
CA ILE A 299 -2.48 -11.68 -11.66
C ILE A 299 -1.31 -10.79 -12.07
N GLY A 300 -1.11 -10.58 -13.40
CA GLY A 300 0.02 -9.80 -13.89
C GLY A 300 1.35 -10.35 -13.38
N GLU A 301 2.20 -9.49 -12.83
CA GLU A 301 3.47 -9.88 -12.21
C GLU A 301 3.51 -9.41 -10.76
N SER A 302 3.25 -10.31 -9.83
CA SER A 302 3.27 -10.02 -8.39
C SER A 302 4.67 -9.65 -7.90
N SER A 303 4.74 -8.80 -6.90
CA SER A 303 5.97 -8.53 -6.14
C SER A 303 6.12 -9.45 -4.92
N TRP A 304 5.15 -10.32 -4.65
CA TRP A 304 5.18 -11.37 -3.64
C TRP A 304 5.63 -10.85 -2.27
N PHE A 305 4.80 -10.01 -1.65
CA PHE A 305 5.08 -9.48 -0.30
C PHE A 305 5.17 -10.59 0.74
N GLY A 306 4.29 -11.57 0.67
CA GLY A 306 4.26 -12.76 1.49
C GLY A 306 3.48 -13.87 0.80
N PHE A 307 3.45 -15.05 1.41
CA PHE A 307 2.76 -16.22 0.89
C PHE A 307 1.52 -16.54 1.70
N SER A 308 0.35 -16.42 1.10
CA SER A 308 -0.92 -16.74 1.74
C SER A 308 -1.18 -18.25 1.72
N LEU A 309 -1.74 -18.76 2.81
CA LEU A 309 -2.18 -20.14 2.98
C LEU A 309 -3.63 -20.10 3.47
N LEU A 310 -4.58 -20.58 2.68
CA LEU A 310 -6.00 -20.69 3.05
C LEU A 310 -6.34 -22.16 3.28
N LEU A 311 -6.55 -22.57 4.53
CA LEU A 311 -6.89 -23.95 4.87
C LEU A 311 -8.17 -24.41 4.17
N ARG A 312 -8.16 -25.62 3.60
CA ARG A 312 -9.35 -26.21 2.98
C ARG A 312 -10.32 -26.71 4.05
N PRO A 313 -11.61 -26.33 3.96
CA PRO A 313 -12.58 -26.62 5.01
C PRO A 313 -12.93 -28.12 5.12
N ASP A 314 -12.76 -28.89 4.04
CA ASP A 314 -13.09 -30.29 3.94
C ASP A 314 -12.18 -31.22 4.78
N LYS A 315 -11.09 -30.69 5.31
CA LYS A 315 -10.14 -31.45 6.13
C LYS A 315 -10.46 -31.40 7.63
N GLY A 316 -11.42 -30.56 8.06
CA GLY A 316 -11.81 -30.43 9.48
C GLY A 316 -10.71 -29.91 10.39
N GLU A 317 -9.66 -29.36 9.83
CA GLU A 317 -8.52 -28.82 10.55
C GLU A 317 -8.78 -27.38 11.01
N SER A 318 -8.44 -27.06 12.26
CA SER A 318 -8.54 -25.70 12.74
C SER A 318 -7.30 -24.87 12.35
N ARG A 319 -7.50 -23.58 12.02
CA ARG A 319 -6.38 -22.65 11.81
C ARG A 319 -5.43 -22.59 13.03
N ALA A 320 -5.96 -22.72 14.24
CA ALA A 320 -5.16 -22.70 15.45
C ALA A 320 -4.20 -23.91 15.54
N ASP A 321 -4.65 -25.09 15.11
CA ASP A 321 -3.78 -26.28 15.04
C ASP A 321 -2.69 -26.10 14.00
N PHE A 322 -3.05 -25.61 12.83
CA PHE A 322 -2.11 -25.36 11.75
C PHE A 322 -1.05 -24.28 12.12
N ILE A 323 -1.44 -23.21 12.82
CA ILE A 323 -0.51 -22.23 13.35
C ILE A 323 0.49 -22.86 14.33
N ARG A 324 0.04 -23.79 15.18
CA ARG A 324 0.95 -24.51 16.10
C ARG A 324 1.94 -25.36 15.33
N GLU A 325 1.49 -26.09 14.32
CA GLU A 325 2.34 -26.89 13.45
C GLU A 325 3.38 -26.04 12.73
N LEU A 326 2.97 -24.94 12.11
CA LEU A 326 3.88 -23.99 11.47
C LEU A 326 4.90 -23.41 12.45
N THR A 327 4.47 -23.08 13.68
CA THR A 327 5.36 -22.56 14.72
C THR A 327 6.40 -23.60 15.13
N VAL A 328 6.02 -24.88 15.27
CA VAL A 328 6.94 -25.99 15.56
C VAL A 328 7.92 -26.21 14.40
N ALA A 329 7.46 -26.08 13.16
CA ALA A 329 8.30 -26.13 11.97
C ALA A 329 9.24 -24.91 11.82
N GLY A 330 9.07 -23.89 12.67
CA GLY A 330 9.93 -22.69 12.73
C GLY A 330 9.44 -21.51 11.92
N PHE A 331 8.19 -21.52 11.44
CA PHE A 331 7.61 -20.39 10.74
C PHE A 331 7.08 -19.31 11.69
N GLU A 332 7.33 -18.07 11.35
CA GLU A 332 6.53 -16.95 11.80
C GLU A 332 5.37 -16.76 10.81
N CYS A 333 4.14 -16.63 11.33
CA CYS A 333 2.96 -16.42 10.50
C CYS A 333 2.05 -15.34 11.10
N ARG A 334 1.18 -14.79 10.28
CA ARG A 334 0.20 -13.77 10.66
C ARG A 334 -1.14 -14.03 9.95
N PRO A 335 -2.25 -13.46 10.45
CA PRO A 335 -3.49 -13.39 9.67
C PRO A 335 -3.25 -12.77 8.30
N VAL A 336 -4.05 -13.11 7.30
CA VAL A 336 -4.02 -12.40 6.02
C VAL A 336 -4.39 -10.94 6.29
N VAL A 337 -3.38 -10.10 6.37
CA VAL A 337 -3.45 -8.68 6.75
C VAL A 337 -4.27 -8.48 8.04
N ALA A 338 -5.48 -7.89 7.96
CA ALA A 338 -6.36 -7.74 9.12
C ALA A 338 -7.60 -8.66 9.09
N GLY A 339 -7.62 -9.66 8.19
CA GLY A 339 -8.80 -10.51 7.97
C GLY A 339 -9.98 -9.72 7.42
N ASN A 340 -11.22 -10.16 7.71
CA ASN A 340 -12.43 -9.40 7.36
C ASN A 340 -12.57 -8.16 8.25
N PHE A 341 -12.12 -7.01 7.75
CA PHE A 341 -12.14 -5.76 8.50
C PHE A 341 -13.55 -5.31 8.91
N ALA A 342 -14.57 -5.67 8.16
CA ALA A 342 -15.97 -5.35 8.50
C ALA A 342 -16.45 -6.04 9.81
N ARG A 343 -15.70 -7.03 10.31
CA ARG A 343 -15.94 -7.66 11.62
C ARG A 343 -15.15 -7.03 12.76
N SER A 344 -14.28 -6.07 12.47
CA SER A 344 -13.47 -5.42 13.50
C SER A 344 -14.34 -4.57 14.45
N GLU A 345 -13.98 -4.55 15.73
CA GLU A 345 -14.69 -3.75 16.75
C GLU A 345 -14.71 -2.24 16.44
N VAL A 346 -13.76 -1.76 15.65
CA VAL A 346 -13.69 -0.37 15.23
C VAL A 346 -14.86 0.05 14.34
N MET A 347 -15.55 -0.92 13.71
CA MET A 347 -16.69 -0.66 12.81
C MET A 347 -17.86 0.08 13.49
N ARG A 348 -17.96 -0.01 14.82
CA ARG A 348 -18.93 0.78 15.60
C ARG A 348 -18.77 2.31 15.49
N TYR A 349 -17.62 2.76 15.02
CA TYR A 349 -17.28 4.19 14.84
C TYR A 349 -17.29 4.63 13.37
N ILE A 350 -17.55 3.70 12.45
CA ILE A 350 -17.40 3.89 11.01
C ILE A 350 -18.78 3.84 10.35
N ASP A 351 -19.14 4.89 9.60
CA ASP A 351 -20.31 4.85 8.72
C ASP A 351 -20.00 3.95 7.52
N HIS A 352 -20.75 2.85 7.41
CA HIS A 352 -20.48 1.82 6.41
C HIS A 352 -21.71 1.09 5.96
N GLU A 353 -21.58 0.45 4.81
CA GLU A 353 -22.53 -0.49 4.22
C GLU A 353 -21.76 -1.75 3.81
N ILE A 354 -22.40 -2.91 3.95
CA ILE A 354 -21.90 -4.17 3.42
C ILE A 354 -22.72 -4.50 2.18
N HIS A 355 -22.07 -4.64 1.03
CA HIS A 355 -22.73 -5.06 -0.20
C HIS A 355 -22.83 -6.59 -0.26
N GLY A 356 -24.05 -7.11 -0.34
CA GLY A 356 -24.31 -8.56 -0.37
C GLY A 356 -23.83 -9.29 0.89
N THR A 357 -23.02 -10.33 0.71
CA THR A 357 -22.38 -11.09 1.77
C THR A 357 -20.85 -10.98 1.63
N LEU A 358 -20.13 -11.07 2.75
CA LEU A 358 -18.66 -11.10 2.76
C LEU A 358 -18.16 -12.52 3.07
N ALA A 359 -18.74 -13.53 2.38
CA ALA A 359 -18.49 -14.93 2.68
C ALA A 359 -17.03 -15.34 2.45
N ASN A 360 -16.42 -14.81 1.40
CA ASN A 360 -15.00 -15.07 1.10
C ASN A 360 -14.09 -14.38 2.09
N ALA A 361 -14.37 -13.12 2.45
CA ALA A 361 -13.61 -12.40 3.48
C ALA A 361 -13.73 -13.10 4.85
N ASP A 362 -14.91 -13.62 5.21
CA ASP A 362 -15.14 -14.44 6.41
C ASP A 362 -14.32 -15.73 6.38
N PHE A 363 -14.25 -16.37 5.21
CA PHE A 363 -13.44 -17.56 5.02
C PHE A 363 -11.95 -17.25 5.18
N ILE A 364 -11.46 -16.17 4.55
CA ILE A 364 -10.07 -15.71 4.69
C ILE A 364 -9.76 -15.40 6.16
N ASP A 365 -10.67 -14.72 6.86
CA ASP A 365 -10.50 -14.38 8.28
C ASP A 365 -10.41 -15.61 9.19
N SER A 366 -11.19 -16.64 8.92
CA SER A 366 -11.24 -17.86 9.75
C SER A 366 -10.21 -18.93 9.37
N HIS A 367 -9.82 -19.04 8.11
CA HIS A 367 -8.96 -20.10 7.57
C HIS A 367 -7.63 -19.60 7.00
N GLY A 368 -7.48 -18.29 6.82
CA GLY A 368 -6.33 -17.69 6.17
C GLY A 368 -5.22 -17.30 7.15
N LEU A 369 -4.00 -17.44 6.68
CA LEU A 369 -2.80 -16.86 7.26
C LEU A 369 -1.78 -16.57 6.15
N PHE A 370 -0.72 -15.83 6.45
CA PHE A 370 0.42 -15.72 5.55
C PHE A 370 1.74 -15.94 6.28
N VAL A 371 2.73 -16.42 5.52
CA VAL A 371 4.13 -16.60 5.94
C VAL A 371 5.02 -15.65 5.14
N GLY A 372 6.23 -15.41 5.64
CA GLY A 372 7.15 -14.46 5.05
C GLY A 372 7.68 -14.87 3.68
N ASN A 373 7.90 -13.87 2.84
CA ASN A 373 8.76 -13.93 1.68
C ASN A 373 9.73 -12.76 1.74
N HIS A 374 10.96 -12.96 1.26
CA HIS A 374 11.99 -11.93 1.18
C HIS A 374 12.88 -12.14 -0.05
N HIS A 375 13.89 -11.30 -0.22
CA HIS A 375 14.73 -11.28 -1.42
C HIS A 375 15.75 -12.43 -1.48
N ASP A 376 16.10 -13.03 -0.33
CA ASP A 376 17.01 -14.18 -0.31
C ASP A 376 16.29 -15.46 -0.72
N PRO A 377 17.02 -16.48 -1.24
CA PRO A 377 16.43 -17.78 -1.52
C PRO A 377 15.89 -18.46 -0.26
N ILE A 378 14.59 -18.81 -0.27
CA ILE A 378 13.90 -19.49 0.84
C ILE A 378 13.44 -20.91 0.49
N THR A 379 14.16 -21.59 -0.39
CA THR A 379 13.87 -22.97 -0.79
C THR A 379 13.59 -23.90 0.41
N PRO A 380 14.39 -23.87 1.51
CA PRO A 380 14.10 -24.73 2.66
C PRO A 380 12.75 -24.46 3.33
N ALA A 381 12.28 -23.20 3.34
CA ALA A 381 10.97 -22.85 3.86
C ALA A 381 9.85 -23.39 2.96
N ILE A 382 9.97 -23.21 1.64
CA ILE A 382 8.97 -23.66 0.67
C ILE A 382 8.88 -25.20 0.68
N GLU A 383 10.00 -25.92 0.72
CA GLU A 383 10.00 -27.38 0.82
C GLU A 383 9.42 -27.86 2.17
N ALA A 384 9.65 -27.13 3.26
CA ALA A 384 9.02 -27.44 4.55
C ALA A 384 7.51 -27.24 4.50
N LEU A 385 6.99 -26.21 3.84
CA LEU A 385 5.55 -26.02 3.61
C LEU A 385 4.96 -27.14 2.75
N ALA A 386 5.68 -27.57 1.72
CA ALA A 386 5.23 -28.64 0.82
C ALA A 386 5.19 -30.02 1.48
N ALA A 387 5.86 -30.21 2.62
CA ALA A 387 5.90 -31.44 3.39
C ALA A 387 4.82 -31.51 4.49
N LEU A 388 4.11 -30.41 4.76
CA LEU A 388 3.00 -30.36 5.74
C LEU A 388 1.75 -31.03 5.16
#